data_ce9ffd2e7c7dcf020b935d154c7760ec
#
_entry.id   ce9ffd2e7c7dcf020b935d154c7760ec
#
_cell.length_a   1.000
_cell.length_b   1.000
_cell.length_c   1.000
_cell.angle_alpha   90.00
_cell.angle_beta   90.00
_cell.angle_gamma   90.00
#
_symmetry.space_group_name_H-M   'P 1'
#
loop_
_entity.id
_entity.type
_entity.pdbx_description
1 polymer ?
#
loop_
_entity_poly.entity_id
_entity_poly.type
_entity_poly.pdbx_seq_one_letter_code
_entity_poly.pdbx_strand_id
1 'polypeptide(L)'
;MSIENPEKYKEFKTETLMNAVNSHPFTVENYKKFIQEKSDYLDKSFSVNNIAQLLLARSQLNDSIVISASEKFFKQNKESINVIAVGGYGRNELHPYSDTDLLLLIEKNEKKSFQDSLAKFLTFLWDIGIQVGHSTRTLQECLKEGSKDLTVATSLMEARYLYGSITTYQTLEKEITGNKLLWSNTQFLEGK
;
A
#
# COMPACT_ATOMS: atom_id res chain seq x y z
N MET A 1 15.73 -20.00 21.53
CA MET A 1 14.79 -18.97 21.09
C MET A 1 13.55 -19.67 20.58
N SER A 2 12.48 -19.72 21.35
CA SER A 2 11.21 -20.32 20.91
C SER A 2 10.60 -19.38 19.86
N ILE A 3 10.47 -19.88 18.64
CA ILE A 3 9.70 -19.23 17.59
C ILE A 3 8.27 -19.17 18.11
N GLU A 4 7.78 -17.98 18.47
CA GLU A 4 6.39 -17.79 18.85
C GLU A 4 5.47 -18.30 17.73
N ASN A 5 4.42 -18.98 18.12
CA ASN A 5 3.49 -19.73 17.29
C ASN A 5 3.04 -18.93 16.05
N PRO A 6 3.35 -19.36 14.82
CA PRO A 6 2.94 -18.69 13.56
C PRO A 6 1.41 -18.64 13.40
N GLU A 7 0.66 -19.36 14.21
CA GLU A 7 -0.81 -19.36 14.26
C GLU A 7 -1.41 -18.09 14.88
N LYS A 8 -0.64 -17.36 15.71
CA LYS A 8 -1.13 -16.20 16.50
C LYS A 8 -1.71 -15.07 15.64
N TYR A 9 -1.25 -14.92 14.41
CA TYR A 9 -1.69 -13.85 13.50
C TYR A 9 -2.38 -14.39 12.23
N LYS A 10 -2.88 -15.63 12.25
CA LYS A 10 -3.63 -16.18 11.10
C LYS A 10 -4.85 -15.35 10.72
N GLU A 11 -5.52 -14.74 11.69
CA GLU A 11 -6.66 -13.87 11.45
C GLU A 11 -6.29 -12.56 10.76
N PHE A 12 -5.00 -12.19 10.72
CA PHE A 12 -4.51 -10.98 10.07
C PHE A 12 -4.10 -11.21 8.60
N LYS A 13 -4.36 -12.36 8.02
CA LYS A 13 -4.19 -12.52 6.56
C LYS A 13 -5.15 -11.58 5.83
N THR A 14 -4.64 -10.87 4.83
CA THR A 14 -5.39 -9.85 4.07
C THR A 14 -6.75 -10.37 3.60
N GLU A 15 -6.81 -11.58 3.06
CA GLU A 15 -8.07 -12.19 2.60
C GLU A 15 -9.09 -12.40 3.74
N THR A 16 -8.63 -12.88 4.91
CA THR A 16 -9.49 -13.07 6.09
C THR A 16 -10.04 -11.74 6.59
N LEU A 17 -9.17 -10.71 6.64
CA LEU A 17 -9.56 -9.37 7.06
C LEU A 17 -10.50 -8.71 6.05
N MET A 18 -10.27 -8.90 4.74
CA MET A 18 -11.19 -8.43 3.69
C MET A 18 -12.58 -9.04 3.83
N ASN A 19 -12.67 -10.34 4.06
CA ASN A 19 -13.95 -11.00 4.29
C ASN A 19 -14.65 -10.44 5.54
N ALA A 20 -13.90 -10.20 6.61
CA ALA A 20 -14.43 -9.63 7.85
C ALA A 20 -14.90 -8.18 7.66
N VAL A 21 -14.12 -7.30 7.05
CA VAL A 21 -14.53 -5.91 6.84
C VAL A 21 -15.68 -5.79 5.85
N ASN A 22 -15.68 -6.58 4.78
CA ASN A 22 -16.72 -6.58 3.75
C ASN A 22 -18.05 -7.22 4.21
N SER A 23 -18.06 -7.93 5.35
CA SER A 23 -19.30 -8.42 5.96
C SER A 23 -20.16 -7.31 6.59
N HIS A 24 -19.61 -6.11 6.74
CA HIS A 24 -20.30 -4.93 7.28
C HIS A 24 -20.60 -3.92 6.19
N PRO A 25 -21.62 -3.05 6.37
CA PRO A 25 -21.88 -1.94 5.46
C PRO A 25 -20.65 -1.04 5.29
N PHE A 26 -20.39 -0.60 4.04
CA PHE A 26 -19.30 0.30 3.71
C PHE A 26 -19.57 1.70 4.24
N THR A 27 -19.25 1.96 5.50
CA THR A 27 -19.41 3.26 6.18
C THR A 27 -18.15 3.62 6.95
N VAL A 28 -17.90 4.91 7.12
CA VAL A 28 -16.77 5.41 7.92
C VAL A 28 -16.80 4.83 9.34
N GLU A 29 -17.97 4.80 9.96
CA GLU A 29 -18.14 4.31 11.34
C GLU A 29 -17.74 2.85 11.49
N ASN A 30 -18.22 1.96 10.59
CA ASN A 30 -17.90 0.54 10.64
C ASN A 30 -16.41 0.27 10.41
N TYR A 31 -15.80 1.00 9.46
CA TYR A 31 -14.37 0.86 9.19
C TYR A 31 -13.50 1.39 10.33
N LYS A 32 -13.88 2.53 10.94
CA LYS A 32 -13.20 3.02 12.16
C LYS A 32 -13.23 1.99 13.28
N LYS A 33 -14.40 1.44 13.57
CA LYS A 33 -14.57 0.43 14.61
C LYS A 33 -13.71 -0.80 14.32
N PHE A 34 -13.77 -1.32 13.10
CA PHE A 34 -12.97 -2.47 12.68
C PHE A 34 -11.46 -2.22 12.84
N ILE A 35 -10.97 -1.07 12.36
CA ILE A 35 -9.56 -0.69 12.49
C ILE A 35 -9.16 -0.60 13.96
N GLN A 36 -9.98 0.06 14.78
CA GLN A 36 -9.68 0.23 16.21
C GLN A 36 -9.59 -1.11 16.93
N GLU A 37 -10.56 -2.00 16.72
CA GLU A 37 -10.58 -3.34 17.35
C GLU A 37 -9.34 -4.16 16.98
N LYS A 38 -8.94 -4.14 15.69
CA LYS A 38 -7.78 -4.87 15.21
C LYS A 38 -6.47 -4.25 15.65
N SER A 39 -6.36 -2.93 15.66
CA SER A 39 -5.19 -2.20 16.15
C SER A 39 -4.97 -2.40 17.64
N ASP A 40 -6.02 -2.32 18.44
CA ASP A 40 -5.97 -2.58 19.89
C ASP A 40 -5.47 -4.00 20.19
N TYR A 41 -5.90 -4.99 19.41
CA TYR A 41 -5.40 -6.36 19.54
C TYR A 41 -3.89 -6.43 19.24
N LEU A 42 -3.43 -5.80 18.16
CA LEU A 42 -2.02 -5.78 17.79
C LEU A 42 -1.17 -5.08 18.85
N ASP A 43 -1.64 -3.96 19.40
CA ASP A 43 -0.91 -3.20 20.43
C ASP A 43 -0.80 -4.01 21.74
N LYS A 44 -1.86 -4.70 22.16
CA LYS A 44 -1.83 -5.59 23.32
C LYS A 44 -0.95 -6.83 23.10
N SER A 45 -0.73 -7.22 21.84
CA SER A 45 0.09 -8.38 21.46
C SER A 45 1.56 -8.03 21.30
N PHE A 46 1.95 -6.76 21.52
CA PHE A 46 3.32 -6.29 21.31
C PHE A 46 4.32 -7.05 22.21
N SER A 47 5.38 -7.51 21.58
CA SER A 47 6.57 -8.10 22.25
C SER A 47 7.77 -7.87 21.34
N VAL A 48 8.93 -7.63 21.94
CA VAL A 48 10.19 -7.45 21.19
C VAL A 48 10.51 -8.65 20.30
N ASN A 49 10.08 -9.84 20.71
CA ASN A 49 10.35 -11.08 19.96
C ASN A 49 9.44 -11.28 18.73
N ASN A 50 8.38 -10.47 18.56
CA ASN A 50 7.40 -10.61 17.47
C ASN A 50 7.22 -9.36 16.61
N ILE A 51 8.16 -8.41 16.66
CA ILE A 51 8.06 -7.14 15.93
C ILE A 51 7.79 -7.35 14.43
N ALA A 52 8.55 -8.21 13.76
CA ALA A 52 8.38 -8.44 12.32
C ALA A 52 6.97 -8.97 11.98
N GLN A 53 6.42 -9.85 12.82
CA GLN A 53 5.07 -10.38 12.65
C GLN A 53 4.00 -9.32 12.89
N LEU A 54 4.21 -8.43 13.87
CA LEU A 54 3.32 -7.30 14.13
C LEU A 54 3.31 -6.29 12.99
N LEU A 55 4.47 -5.96 12.43
CA LEU A 55 4.58 -5.05 11.28
C LEU A 55 3.88 -5.64 10.04
N LEU A 56 4.08 -6.93 9.79
CA LEU A 56 3.36 -7.65 8.74
C LEU A 56 1.85 -7.64 8.98
N ALA A 57 1.39 -7.94 10.19
CA ALA A 57 -0.04 -7.94 10.51
C ALA A 57 -0.68 -6.54 10.37
N ARG A 58 0.03 -5.47 10.74
CA ARG A 58 -0.40 -4.09 10.49
C ARG A 58 -0.49 -3.78 8.99
N SER A 59 0.52 -4.19 8.23
CA SER A 59 0.51 -4.02 6.76
C SER A 59 -0.69 -4.75 6.15
N GLN A 60 -0.96 -5.98 6.56
CA GLN A 60 -2.09 -6.77 6.08
C GLN A 60 -3.46 -6.20 6.49
N LEU A 61 -3.56 -5.59 7.67
CA LEU A 61 -4.75 -4.84 8.08
C LEU A 61 -5.00 -3.67 7.14
N ASN A 62 -3.98 -2.84 6.88
CA ASN A 62 -4.09 -1.73 5.96
C ASN A 62 -4.38 -2.18 4.52
N ASP A 63 -3.75 -3.29 4.07
CA ASP A 63 -4.05 -3.89 2.76
C ASP A 63 -5.53 -4.19 2.61
N SER A 64 -6.14 -4.85 3.60
CA SER A 64 -7.55 -5.21 3.55
C SER A 64 -8.47 -4.00 3.41
N ILE A 65 -8.14 -2.90 4.09
CA ILE A 65 -8.89 -1.65 4.02
C ILE A 65 -8.69 -0.94 2.68
N VAL A 66 -7.42 -0.79 2.26
CA VAL A 66 -7.07 -0.11 1.00
C VAL A 66 -7.65 -0.85 -0.20
N ILE A 67 -7.57 -2.18 -0.24
CA ILE A 67 -8.14 -2.99 -1.32
C ILE A 67 -9.67 -2.87 -1.33
N SER A 68 -10.34 -2.98 -0.18
CA SER A 68 -11.79 -2.85 -0.08
C SER A 68 -12.27 -1.46 -0.51
N ALA A 69 -11.58 -0.40 -0.10
CA ALA A 69 -11.87 0.96 -0.55
C ALA A 69 -11.63 1.12 -2.07
N SER A 70 -10.54 0.53 -2.58
CA SER A 70 -10.24 0.55 -4.03
C SER A 70 -11.34 -0.13 -4.85
N GLU A 71 -11.82 -1.28 -4.41
CA GLU A 71 -12.95 -1.98 -5.03
C GLU A 71 -14.22 -1.12 -5.05
N LYS A 72 -14.45 -0.32 -4.02
CA LYS A 72 -15.60 0.57 -3.95
C LYS A 72 -15.49 1.76 -4.89
N PHE A 73 -14.36 2.44 -4.88
CA PHE A 73 -14.20 3.73 -5.58
C PHE A 73 -13.69 3.59 -7.02
N PHE A 74 -12.99 2.49 -7.35
CA PHE A 74 -12.34 2.30 -8.63
C PHE A 74 -12.87 1.12 -9.45
N LYS A 75 -13.96 0.49 -9.01
CA LYS A 75 -14.54 -0.69 -9.68
C LYS A 75 -14.75 -0.50 -11.20
N GLN A 76 -15.22 0.67 -11.59
CA GLN A 76 -15.49 0.98 -13.01
C GLN A 76 -14.22 1.27 -13.82
N ASN A 77 -13.13 1.64 -13.16
CA ASN A 77 -11.86 2.04 -13.76
C ASN A 77 -10.72 1.09 -13.38
N LYS A 78 -11.02 -0.14 -12.97
CA LYS A 78 -10.05 -1.10 -12.44
C LYS A 78 -8.84 -1.31 -13.37
N GLU A 79 -9.08 -1.35 -14.67
CA GLU A 79 -8.02 -1.59 -15.66
C GLU A 79 -7.13 -0.34 -15.92
N SER A 80 -7.64 0.85 -15.59
CA SER A 80 -6.95 2.13 -15.83
C SER A 80 -6.17 2.65 -14.62
N ILE A 81 -6.24 1.96 -13.48
CA ILE A 81 -5.53 2.34 -12.26
C ILE A 81 -4.86 1.16 -11.60
N ASN A 82 -3.75 1.45 -10.94
CA ASN A 82 -3.16 0.56 -9.94
C ASN A 82 -2.95 1.30 -8.64
N VAL A 83 -3.35 0.67 -7.53
CA VAL A 83 -3.02 1.09 -6.17
C VAL A 83 -1.88 0.20 -5.71
N ILE A 84 -0.76 0.82 -5.39
CA ILE A 84 0.51 0.16 -5.14
C ILE A 84 1.04 0.68 -3.80
N ALA A 85 1.38 -0.21 -2.88
CA ALA A 85 2.09 0.11 -1.65
C ALA A 85 3.57 0.37 -1.97
N VAL A 86 4.15 1.41 -1.39
CA VAL A 86 5.56 1.78 -1.58
C VAL A 86 6.25 2.05 -0.25
N GLY A 87 7.57 2.20 -0.26
CA GLY A 87 8.35 2.47 0.95
C GLY A 87 8.21 1.36 2.01
N GLY A 88 8.21 1.71 3.29
CA GLY A 88 8.04 0.76 4.40
C GLY A 88 6.76 -0.05 4.29
N TYR A 89 5.68 0.55 3.84
CA TYR A 89 4.42 -0.15 3.58
C TYR A 89 4.55 -1.16 2.43
N GLY A 90 5.29 -0.82 1.38
CA GLY A 90 5.61 -1.74 0.28
C GLY A 90 6.35 -2.99 0.75
N ARG A 91 7.29 -2.85 1.70
CA ARG A 91 8.06 -3.96 2.30
C ARG A 91 7.29 -4.76 3.35
N ASN A 92 6.01 -4.47 3.61
CA ASN A 92 5.22 -5.02 4.72
C ASN A 92 5.80 -4.70 6.12
N GLU A 93 6.42 -3.53 6.25
CA GLU A 93 7.05 -3.04 7.48
C GLU A 93 6.33 -1.78 8.00
N LEU A 94 4.99 -1.83 8.12
CA LEU A 94 4.21 -0.69 8.58
C LEU A 94 4.34 -0.53 10.10
N HIS A 95 5.15 0.41 10.52
CA HIS A 95 5.30 0.75 11.93
C HIS A 95 4.06 1.47 12.49
N PRO A 96 3.80 1.40 13.82
CA PRO A 96 2.81 2.26 14.46
C PRO A 96 3.09 3.73 14.14
N TYR A 97 2.03 4.48 13.79
CA TYR A 97 2.09 5.91 13.44
C TYR A 97 2.85 6.26 12.15
N SER A 98 3.27 5.26 11.35
CA SER A 98 3.80 5.52 10.01
C SER A 98 2.69 5.77 9.02
N ASP A 99 2.97 6.63 8.04
CA ASP A 99 2.06 6.85 6.92
C ASP A 99 1.93 5.59 6.04
N THR A 100 0.75 5.42 5.48
CA THR A 100 0.46 4.40 4.47
C THR A 100 0.79 4.99 3.11
N ASP A 101 2.01 4.74 2.60
CA ASP A 101 2.49 5.31 1.36
C ASP A 101 1.92 4.57 0.14
N LEU A 102 1.20 5.30 -0.71
CA LEU A 102 0.55 4.77 -1.91
C LEU A 102 1.07 5.46 -3.19
N LEU A 103 1.41 4.65 -4.17
CA LEU A 103 1.54 5.08 -5.56
C LEU A 103 0.26 4.72 -6.31
N LEU A 104 -0.40 5.73 -6.87
CA LEU A 104 -1.55 5.59 -7.75
C LEU A 104 -1.05 5.69 -9.18
N LEU A 105 -0.82 4.52 -9.80
CA LEU A 105 -0.32 4.43 -11.17
C LEU A 105 -1.51 4.47 -12.13
N ILE A 106 -1.56 5.49 -12.99
CA ILE A 106 -2.68 5.74 -13.91
C ILE A 106 -2.20 5.88 -15.35
N GLU A 107 -3.10 5.63 -16.30
CA GLU A 107 -2.88 5.95 -17.70
C GLU A 107 -2.94 7.45 -17.95
N LYS A 108 -2.14 7.93 -18.93
CA LYS A 108 -1.99 9.38 -19.20
C LYS A 108 -3.31 10.10 -19.49
N ASN A 109 -4.24 9.43 -20.18
CA ASN A 109 -5.51 10.02 -20.61
C ASN A 109 -6.57 10.06 -19.51
N GLU A 110 -6.37 9.34 -18.41
CA GLU A 110 -7.36 9.15 -17.34
C GLU A 110 -7.25 10.17 -16.20
N LYS A 111 -6.19 11.02 -16.17
CA LYS A 111 -5.94 11.98 -15.07
C LYS A 111 -7.15 12.85 -14.71
N LYS A 112 -8.02 13.18 -15.66
CA LYS A 112 -9.13 14.11 -15.47
C LYS A 112 -10.43 13.41 -15.06
N SER A 113 -10.76 12.26 -15.66
CA SER A 113 -11.95 11.46 -15.36
C SER A 113 -11.87 10.81 -13.98
N PHE A 114 -10.67 10.70 -13.46
CA PHE A 114 -10.33 9.94 -12.28
C PHE A 114 -10.28 10.76 -10.97
N GLN A 115 -10.19 12.10 -11.08
CA GLN A 115 -9.97 13.00 -9.94
C GLN A 115 -11.04 12.88 -8.85
N ASP A 116 -12.32 12.76 -9.23
CA ASP A 116 -13.41 12.66 -8.27
C ASP A 116 -13.38 11.34 -7.46
N SER A 117 -13.11 10.22 -8.15
CA SER A 117 -13.00 8.92 -7.49
C SER A 117 -11.79 8.87 -6.58
N LEU A 118 -10.68 9.45 -7.01
CA LEU A 118 -9.46 9.59 -6.24
C LEU A 118 -9.67 10.43 -4.98
N ALA A 119 -10.29 11.60 -5.13
CA ALA A 119 -10.57 12.47 -3.99
C ALA A 119 -11.46 11.76 -2.96
N LYS A 120 -12.51 11.06 -3.39
CA LYS A 120 -13.39 10.28 -2.51
C LYS A 120 -12.66 9.14 -1.82
N PHE A 121 -11.79 8.43 -2.54
CA PHE A 121 -10.96 7.35 -2.00
C PHE A 121 -10.03 7.85 -0.89
N LEU A 122 -9.28 8.93 -1.14
CA LEU A 122 -8.36 9.51 -0.17
C LEU A 122 -9.10 10.10 1.03
N THR A 123 -10.20 10.83 0.79
CA THR A 123 -11.05 11.36 1.87
C THR A 123 -11.57 10.24 2.75
N PHE A 124 -12.05 9.14 2.17
CA PHE A 124 -12.52 7.99 2.93
C PHE A 124 -11.42 7.40 3.82
N LEU A 125 -10.20 7.20 3.27
CA LEU A 125 -9.06 6.67 4.05
C LEU A 125 -8.70 7.61 5.22
N TRP A 126 -8.67 8.92 5.01
CA TRP A 126 -8.43 9.89 6.08
C TRP A 126 -9.58 9.89 7.11
N ASP A 127 -10.82 9.84 6.65
CA ASP A 127 -12.00 9.83 7.52
C ASP A 127 -12.02 8.60 8.43
N ILE A 128 -11.54 7.45 7.98
CA ILE A 128 -11.44 6.25 8.81
C ILE A 128 -10.19 6.20 9.69
N GLY A 129 -9.33 7.23 9.62
CA GLY A 129 -8.15 7.39 10.48
C GLY A 129 -6.84 6.82 9.92
N ILE A 130 -6.80 6.43 8.64
CA ILE A 130 -5.54 6.02 7.99
C ILE A 130 -4.82 7.28 7.49
N GLN A 131 -3.60 7.51 7.97
CA GLN A 131 -2.72 8.54 7.44
C GLN A 131 -2.12 8.05 6.13
N VAL A 132 -2.46 8.72 5.02
CA VAL A 132 -2.03 8.33 3.68
C VAL A 132 -1.08 9.36 3.10
N GLY A 133 0.16 8.93 2.83
CA GLY A 133 1.04 9.56 1.87
C GLY A 133 0.71 9.03 0.46
N HIS A 134 0.58 9.91 -0.54
CA HIS A 134 0.28 9.42 -1.87
C HIS A 134 0.96 10.20 -2.98
N SER A 135 1.21 9.52 -4.09
CA SER A 135 1.59 10.12 -5.35
C SER A 135 0.78 9.53 -6.49
N THR A 136 0.39 10.36 -7.46
CA THR A 136 -0.34 9.93 -8.65
C THR A 136 0.56 10.15 -9.87
N ARG A 137 0.93 9.07 -10.56
CA ARG A 137 1.90 9.09 -11.66
C ARG A 137 1.48 8.15 -12.78
N THR A 138 1.94 8.45 -13.98
CA THR A 138 1.99 7.50 -15.09
C THR A 138 3.27 6.68 -15.01
N LEU A 139 3.35 5.56 -15.74
CA LEU A 139 4.56 4.75 -15.84
C LEU A 139 5.78 5.59 -16.28
N GLN A 140 5.60 6.47 -17.27
CA GLN A 140 6.67 7.33 -17.76
C GLN A 140 7.15 8.32 -16.69
N GLU A 141 6.23 8.89 -15.90
CA GLU A 141 6.57 9.78 -14.78
C GLU A 141 7.32 9.03 -13.67
N CYS A 142 6.92 7.78 -13.35
CA CYS A 142 7.64 6.95 -12.40
C CYS A 142 9.09 6.73 -12.81
N LEU A 143 9.32 6.33 -14.07
CA LEU A 143 10.67 6.09 -14.59
C LEU A 143 11.50 7.38 -14.66
N LYS A 144 10.90 8.48 -15.11
CA LYS A 144 11.57 9.78 -15.21
C LYS A 144 11.97 10.32 -13.83
N GLU A 145 11.08 10.26 -12.85
CA GLU A 145 11.38 10.75 -11.50
C GLU A 145 12.34 9.80 -10.76
N GLY A 146 12.15 8.49 -10.88
CA GLY A 146 13.06 7.50 -10.30
C GLY A 146 14.49 7.57 -10.86
N SER A 147 14.68 8.01 -12.13
CA SER A 147 16.03 8.21 -12.68
C SER A 147 16.74 9.48 -12.16
N LYS A 148 16.02 10.38 -11.46
CA LYS A 148 16.55 11.65 -10.96
C LYS A 148 16.66 11.71 -9.44
N ASP A 149 15.77 10.99 -8.75
CA ASP A 149 15.63 11.02 -7.30
C ASP A 149 15.77 9.61 -6.73
N LEU A 150 16.81 9.43 -5.92
CA LEU A 150 17.11 8.14 -5.29
C LEU A 150 15.98 7.70 -4.34
N THR A 151 15.31 8.62 -3.66
CA THR A 151 14.19 8.31 -2.76
C THR A 151 13.01 7.74 -3.55
N VAL A 152 12.72 8.33 -4.71
CA VAL A 152 11.69 7.81 -5.62
C VAL A 152 12.11 6.46 -6.17
N ALA A 153 13.37 6.29 -6.60
CA ALA A 153 13.87 5.01 -7.10
C ALA A 153 13.73 3.89 -6.06
N THR A 154 14.16 4.14 -4.82
CA THR A 154 14.07 3.15 -3.73
C THR A 154 12.61 2.83 -3.40
N SER A 155 11.74 3.82 -3.33
CA SER A 155 10.29 3.59 -3.11
C SER A 155 9.67 2.72 -4.21
N LEU A 156 10.07 2.92 -5.48
CA LEU A 156 9.61 2.10 -6.59
C LEU A 156 10.17 0.67 -6.55
N MET A 157 11.40 0.47 -6.08
CA MET A 157 11.98 -0.87 -5.88
C MET A 157 11.28 -1.67 -4.76
N GLU A 158 10.66 -0.96 -3.84
CA GLU A 158 9.90 -1.53 -2.72
C GLU A 158 8.40 -1.67 -3.04
N ALA A 159 8.01 -1.41 -4.30
CA ALA A 159 6.62 -1.42 -4.73
C ALA A 159 5.98 -2.79 -4.59
N ARG A 160 4.75 -2.82 -4.05
CA ARG A 160 3.94 -4.02 -3.88
C ARG A 160 2.52 -3.78 -4.38
N TYR A 161 2.03 -4.67 -5.25
CA TYR A 161 0.69 -4.60 -5.80
C TYR A 161 -0.39 -4.78 -4.73
N LEU A 162 -1.42 -3.92 -4.79
CA LEU A 162 -2.63 -4.04 -3.96
C LEU A 162 -3.89 -4.22 -4.79
N TYR A 163 -4.11 -3.36 -5.82
CA TYR A 163 -5.34 -3.38 -6.61
C TYR A 163 -5.11 -2.83 -8.02
N GLY A 164 -5.91 -3.27 -8.99
CA GLY A 164 -5.94 -2.74 -10.35
C GLY A 164 -5.55 -3.75 -11.43
N SER A 165 -4.91 -3.28 -12.51
CA SER A 165 -4.43 -4.10 -13.61
C SER A 165 -3.09 -4.75 -13.25
N ILE A 166 -3.10 -6.07 -13.07
CA ILE A 166 -1.87 -6.83 -12.76
C ILE A 166 -0.83 -6.71 -13.89
N THR A 167 -1.28 -6.62 -15.15
CA THR A 167 -0.39 -6.48 -16.31
C THR A 167 0.33 -5.15 -16.31
N THR A 168 -0.33 -4.06 -15.91
CA THR A 168 0.28 -2.74 -15.78
C THR A 168 1.30 -2.71 -14.64
N TYR A 169 0.98 -3.34 -13.49
CA TYR A 169 1.93 -3.49 -12.41
C TYR A 169 3.18 -4.29 -12.81
N GLN A 170 3.00 -5.43 -13.48
CA GLN A 170 4.11 -6.25 -13.98
C GLN A 170 4.99 -5.49 -14.99
N THR A 171 4.38 -4.60 -15.78
CA THR A 171 5.13 -3.71 -16.67
C THR A 171 5.99 -2.74 -15.86
N LEU A 172 5.44 -2.10 -14.84
CA LEU A 172 6.20 -1.23 -13.92
C LEU A 172 7.38 -1.99 -13.29
N GLU A 173 7.10 -3.17 -12.72
CA GLU A 173 8.12 -4.02 -12.06
C GLU A 173 9.26 -4.39 -13.04
N LYS A 174 8.93 -4.81 -14.25
CA LYS A 174 9.90 -5.14 -15.29
C LYS A 174 10.75 -3.93 -15.69
N GLU A 175 10.14 -2.76 -15.81
CA GLU A 175 10.84 -1.52 -16.17
C GLU A 175 11.80 -1.07 -15.05
N ILE A 176 11.40 -1.23 -13.78
CA ILE A 176 12.23 -0.91 -12.63
C ILE A 176 13.42 -1.88 -12.52
N THR A 177 13.19 -3.19 -12.68
CA THR A 177 14.22 -4.24 -12.56
C THR A 177 15.10 -4.34 -13.79
N GLY A 178 14.62 -3.89 -14.95
CA GLY A 178 15.28 -4.01 -16.27
C GLY A 178 16.34 -2.96 -16.56
N ASN A 179 17.05 -2.42 -15.57
CA ASN A 179 18.13 -1.39 -15.73
C ASN A 179 17.68 -0.01 -16.23
N LYS A 180 16.40 0.32 -16.23
CA LYS A 180 15.94 1.65 -16.64
C LYS A 180 16.01 2.69 -15.51
N LEU A 181 16.05 2.26 -14.25
CA LEU A 181 16.46 3.09 -13.11
C LEU A 181 17.98 2.98 -12.94
N LEU A 182 18.74 3.54 -13.88
CA LEU A 182 20.20 3.43 -13.95
C LEU A 182 20.90 4.29 -12.88
N TRP A 183 20.80 3.86 -11.63
CA TRP A 183 21.74 4.31 -10.63
C TRP A 183 22.92 3.33 -10.61
N SER A 184 24.12 3.81 -10.96
CA SER A 184 25.33 3.02 -10.74
C SER A 184 25.51 2.76 -9.24
N ASN A 185 26.18 1.65 -8.87
CA ASN A 185 26.46 1.35 -7.45
C ASN A 185 27.13 2.54 -6.73
N THR A 186 27.96 3.30 -7.43
CA THR A 186 28.65 4.48 -6.92
C THR A 186 27.66 5.63 -6.66
N GLN A 187 26.80 5.95 -7.63
CA GLN A 187 25.76 6.98 -7.48
C GLN A 187 24.75 6.63 -6.37
N PHE A 188 24.43 5.33 -6.21
CA PHE A 188 23.55 4.86 -5.15
C PHE A 188 24.17 5.05 -3.76
N LEU A 189 25.49 4.89 -3.63
CA LEU A 189 26.21 5.08 -2.37
C LEU A 189 26.47 6.56 -2.04
N GLU A 190 26.66 7.41 -3.05
CA GLU A 190 26.91 8.85 -2.89
C GLU A 190 25.61 9.65 -2.68
N GLY A 191 24.44 9.13 -3.08
CA GLY A 191 23.14 9.79 -2.96
C GLY A 191 22.43 9.58 -1.60
N LYS A 192 23.09 8.88 -0.66
CA LYS A 192 22.59 8.68 0.70
C LYS A 192 23.21 9.71 1.67
#